data_92b70925a1df77e33e16920e7be0c842
#
_entry.id   92b70925a1df77e33e16920e7be0c842
#
_cell.length_a   1.000
_cell.length_b   1.000
_cell.length_c   1.000
_cell.angle_alpha   90.00
_cell.angle_beta   90.00
_cell.angle_gamma   90.00
#
_symmetry.space_group_name_H-M   'P 1'
#
loop_
_entity.id
_entity.type
_entity.pdbx_description
1 polymer ?
#
loop_
_entity_poly.entity_id
_entity_poly.type
_entity_poly.pdbx_seq_one_letter_code
_entity_poly.pdbx_strand_id
1 'polypeptide(L)'
;VEQPYCTLQGEPTKEEKTATQSLISTTGRGFFVLALLEPGTEPTNHVLKDLERVEEKLNIWGRPFVFLFPSSAAAKSFKASEFPRLPKASHYGVDQDGTIRQMIYKATNRERGSLPLVVIADSFGRVVFIHEGYTIGIGDQIVATLPKLE
;
A
#
# COMPACT_ATOMS: atom_id res chain seq x y z
N VAL A 1 -16.69 15.91 -1.28
CA VAL A 1 -15.33 16.40 -1.11
C VAL A 1 -14.42 15.23 -0.82
N GLU A 2 -13.38 15.12 -1.61
CA GLU A 2 -12.40 14.06 -1.42
C GLU A 2 -11.51 14.37 -0.22
N GLN A 3 -11.30 13.38 0.63
CA GLN A 3 -10.41 13.50 1.77
C GLN A 3 -8.99 13.11 1.38
N PRO A 4 -7.97 13.65 2.04
CA PRO A 4 -6.62 13.14 1.87
C PRO A 4 -6.55 11.65 2.19
N TYR A 5 -5.60 10.96 1.59
CA TYR A 5 -5.41 9.53 1.79
C TYR A 5 -5.35 9.14 3.26
N CYS A 6 -4.63 9.91 4.06
CA CYS A 6 -4.58 9.75 5.51
C CYS A 6 -5.07 11.02 6.17
N THR A 7 -5.58 10.91 7.40
CA THR A 7 -5.96 12.08 8.17
C THR A 7 -4.70 12.91 8.46
N LEU A 8 -4.70 14.15 7.99
CA LEU A 8 -3.58 15.07 8.15
C LEU A 8 -3.91 16.14 9.19
N GLN A 9 -2.85 16.66 9.82
CA GLN A 9 -3.00 17.84 10.65
C GLN A 9 -2.85 19.08 9.75
N GLY A 10 -3.90 19.88 9.68
CA GLY A 10 -3.93 21.05 8.83
C GLY A 10 -4.35 20.76 7.39
N GLU A 11 -4.15 21.75 6.52
CA GLU A 11 -4.53 21.63 5.11
C GLU A 11 -3.54 20.75 4.34
N PRO A 12 -4.03 19.84 3.47
CA PRO A 12 -3.13 19.05 2.63
C PRO A 12 -2.44 19.94 1.60
N THR A 13 -1.19 19.59 1.27
CA THR A 13 -0.46 20.27 0.21
C THR A 13 -1.06 19.94 -1.16
N LYS A 14 -0.65 20.68 -2.19
CA LYS A 14 -1.09 20.41 -3.56
C LYS A 14 -0.67 19.00 -4.01
N GLU A 15 0.55 18.61 -3.69
CA GLU A 15 1.08 17.28 -4.02
C GLU A 15 0.29 16.18 -3.31
N GLU A 16 -0.07 16.39 -2.05
CA GLU A 16 -0.87 15.44 -1.28
C GLU A 16 -2.28 15.28 -1.87
N LYS A 17 -2.91 16.38 -2.29
CA LYS A 17 -4.23 16.33 -2.95
C LYS A 17 -4.17 15.55 -4.26
N THR A 18 -3.13 15.78 -5.05
CA THR A 18 -2.94 15.09 -6.33
C THR A 18 -2.74 13.59 -6.11
N ALA A 19 -1.90 13.22 -5.13
CA ALA A 19 -1.66 11.82 -4.80
C ALA A 19 -2.93 11.13 -4.32
N THR A 20 -3.73 11.81 -3.48
CA THR A 20 -5.00 11.29 -2.98
C THR A 20 -5.98 11.03 -4.12
N GLN A 21 -6.11 11.98 -5.05
CA GLN A 21 -6.98 11.83 -6.20
C GLN A 21 -6.56 10.66 -7.08
N SER A 22 -5.25 10.47 -7.30
CA SER A 22 -4.73 9.34 -8.07
C SER A 22 -5.06 8.01 -7.41
N LEU A 23 -4.91 7.92 -6.09
CA LEU A 23 -5.27 6.71 -5.36
C LEU A 23 -6.75 6.41 -5.46
N ILE A 24 -7.61 7.40 -5.26
CA ILE A 24 -9.06 7.22 -5.33
C ILE A 24 -9.47 6.80 -6.74
N SER A 25 -8.87 7.39 -7.77
CA SER A 25 -9.15 7.02 -9.16
C SER A 25 -8.78 5.57 -9.45
N THR A 26 -7.73 5.06 -8.83
CA THR A 26 -7.26 3.69 -9.02
C THR A 26 -8.07 2.69 -8.20
N THR A 27 -8.35 3.02 -6.93
CA THR A 27 -8.93 2.06 -5.97
C THR A 27 -10.44 2.18 -5.83
N GLY A 28 -11.02 3.30 -6.23
CA GLY A 28 -12.42 3.59 -5.95
C GLY A 28 -12.62 3.92 -4.47
N ARG A 29 -13.86 3.78 -4.02
CA ARG A 29 -14.20 4.03 -2.62
C ARG A 29 -14.15 2.72 -1.85
N GLY A 30 -13.75 2.79 -0.59
CA GLY A 30 -13.65 1.64 0.30
C GLY A 30 -12.20 1.32 0.65
N PHE A 31 -12.00 0.15 1.24
CA PHE A 31 -10.68 -0.26 1.69
C PHE A 31 -9.79 -0.73 0.54
N PHE A 32 -8.50 -0.54 0.72
CA PHE A 32 -7.47 -1.06 -0.18
C PHE A 32 -6.19 -1.32 0.61
N VAL A 33 -5.32 -2.14 0.05
CA VAL A 33 -4.00 -2.41 0.60
C VAL A 33 -2.98 -1.62 -0.21
N LEU A 34 -2.14 -0.89 0.49
CA LEU A 34 -1.06 -0.12 -0.13
C LEU A 34 0.27 -0.68 0.36
N ALA A 35 1.14 -1.02 -0.56
CA ALA A 35 2.48 -1.48 -0.23
C ALA A 35 3.52 -0.60 -0.93
N LEU A 36 4.36 0.03 -0.12
CA LEU A 36 5.51 0.80 -0.63
C LEU A 36 6.70 -0.13 -0.64
N LEU A 37 7.24 -0.40 -1.81
CA LEU A 37 8.22 -1.46 -2.04
C LEU A 37 9.58 -0.90 -2.44
N GLU A 38 10.60 -1.69 -2.11
CA GLU A 38 11.97 -1.40 -2.55
C GLU A 38 12.48 -2.65 -3.30
N PRO A 39 12.31 -2.69 -4.63
CA PRO A 39 12.63 -3.89 -5.42
C PRO A 39 14.10 -4.31 -5.27
N GLY A 40 14.31 -5.61 -5.29
CA GLY A 40 15.65 -6.17 -5.16
C GLY A 40 16.13 -6.39 -3.74
N THR A 41 15.33 -5.97 -2.74
CA THR A 41 15.64 -6.24 -1.34
C THR A 41 14.94 -7.50 -0.85
N GLU A 42 15.56 -8.21 0.09
CA GLU A 42 14.95 -9.43 0.65
C GLU A 42 13.63 -9.17 1.35
N PRO A 43 13.50 -8.13 2.21
CA PRO A 43 12.22 -7.87 2.88
C PRO A 43 11.06 -7.66 1.90
N THR A 44 11.29 -6.92 0.81
CA THR A 44 10.25 -6.72 -0.21
C THR A 44 9.86 -8.04 -0.88
N ASN A 45 10.86 -8.85 -1.25
CA ASN A 45 10.60 -10.15 -1.88
C ASN A 45 9.82 -11.07 -0.95
N HIS A 46 10.14 -11.08 0.33
CA HIS A 46 9.44 -11.91 1.31
C HIS A 46 7.99 -11.47 1.50
N VAL A 47 7.72 -10.16 1.54
CA VAL A 47 6.35 -9.65 1.63
C VAL A 47 5.55 -10.08 0.41
N LEU A 48 6.10 -9.92 -0.79
CA LEU A 48 5.40 -10.28 -2.02
C LEU A 48 5.10 -11.78 -2.08
N LYS A 49 6.05 -12.62 -1.71
CA LYS A 49 5.84 -14.08 -1.67
C LYS A 49 4.81 -14.48 -0.61
N ASP A 50 4.79 -13.79 0.52
CA ASP A 50 3.80 -14.06 1.55
C ASP A 50 2.40 -13.68 1.10
N LEU A 51 2.25 -12.60 0.34
CA LEU A 51 0.97 -12.23 -0.29
C LEU A 51 0.53 -13.28 -1.31
N GLU A 52 1.47 -13.80 -2.10
CA GLU A 52 1.16 -14.88 -3.04
C GLU A 52 0.64 -16.13 -2.32
N ARG A 53 1.22 -16.45 -1.18
CA ARG A 53 0.82 -17.62 -0.38
C ARG A 53 -0.64 -17.54 0.06
N VAL A 54 -1.16 -16.36 0.30
CA VAL A 54 -2.55 -16.14 0.72
C VAL A 54 -3.44 -15.57 -0.39
N GLU A 55 -3.00 -15.65 -1.63
CA GLU A 55 -3.67 -15.11 -2.81
C GLU A 55 -5.16 -15.43 -2.87
N GLU A 56 -5.51 -16.68 -2.61
CA GLU A 56 -6.90 -17.12 -2.72
C GLU A 56 -7.83 -16.30 -1.82
N LYS A 57 -7.41 -16.10 -0.58
CA LYS A 57 -8.20 -15.30 0.38
C LYS A 57 -8.27 -13.83 -0.01
N LEU A 58 -7.17 -13.30 -0.54
CA LEU A 58 -7.11 -11.91 -0.98
C LEU A 58 -8.01 -11.68 -2.20
N ASN A 59 -8.04 -12.64 -3.12
CA ASN A 59 -8.92 -12.55 -4.29
C ASN A 59 -10.39 -12.67 -3.93
N ILE A 60 -10.73 -13.44 -2.91
CA ILE A 60 -12.11 -13.53 -2.39
C ILE A 60 -12.52 -12.18 -1.82
N TRP A 61 -11.65 -11.51 -1.07
CA TRP A 61 -11.91 -10.15 -0.58
C TRP A 61 -12.12 -9.17 -1.73
N GLY A 62 -11.33 -9.30 -2.80
CA GLY A 62 -11.56 -8.62 -4.08
C GLY A 62 -11.25 -7.13 -4.11
N ARG A 63 -10.75 -6.54 -3.03
CA ARG A 63 -10.44 -5.12 -3.01
C ARG A 63 -9.04 -4.88 -3.58
N PRO A 64 -8.77 -3.65 -4.08
CA PRO A 64 -7.52 -3.34 -4.76
C PRO A 64 -6.29 -3.43 -3.88
N PHE A 65 -5.17 -3.85 -4.49
CA PHE A 65 -3.82 -3.73 -3.95
C PHE A 65 -3.08 -2.72 -4.80
N VAL A 66 -2.41 -1.79 -4.17
CA VAL A 66 -1.59 -0.79 -4.85
C VAL A 66 -0.15 -0.96 -4.40
N PHE A 67 0.72 -1.27 -5.36
CA PHE A 67 2.15 -1.41 -5.11
C PHE A 67 2.86 -0.18 -5.65
N LEU A 68 3.52 0.56 -4.78
CA LEU A 68 4.20 1.80 -5.14
C LEU A 68 5.71 1.65 -4.97
N PHE A 69 6.43 2.21 -5.92
CA PHE A 69 7.89 2.20 -5.94
C PHE A 69 8.42 3.62 -5.68
N PRO A 70 9.61 3.75 -5.09
CA PRO A 70 10.13 5.06 -4.73
C PRO A 70 10.57 5.91 -5.92
N SER A 71 10.77 5.29 -7.08
CA SER A 71 11.20 6.00 -8.28
C SER A 71 10.80 5.23 -9.54
N SER A 72 10.87 5.91 -10.68
CA SER A 72 10.64 5.27 -11.98
C SER A 72 11.69 4.18 -12.26
N ALA A 73 12.93 4.39 -11.85
CA ALA A 73 13.98 3.38 -12.01
C ALA A 73 13.67 2.12 -11.21
N ALA A 74 13.21 2.29 -9.95
CA ALA A 74 12.80 1.16 -9.12
C ALA A 74 11.62 0.41 -9.75
N ALA A 75 10.63 1.14 -10.26
CA ALA A 75 9.48 0.54 -10.93
C ALA A 75 9.89 -0.29 -12.15
N LYS A 76 10.86 0.21 -12.93
CA LYS A 76 11.37 -0.51 -14.10
C LYS A 76 12.16 -1.77 -13.72
N SER A 77 12.80 -1.78 -12.57
CA SER A 77 13.56 -2.95 -12.11
C SER A 77 12.66 -4.06 -11.57
N PHE A 78 11.43 -3.73 -11.20
CA PHE A 78 10.48 -4.71 -10.69
C PHE A 78 9.95 -5.58 -11.83
N LYS A 79 9.94 -6.90 -11.61
CA LYS A 79 9.43 -7.86 -12.58
C LYS A 79 8.23 -8.59 -12.00
N ALA A 80 7.05 -8.17 -12.41
CA ALA A 80 5.80 -8.80 -11.95
C ALA A 80 5.75 -10.28 -12.31
N SER A 81 6.46 -10.71 -13.37
CA SER A 81 6.53 -12.11 -13.78
C SER A 81 7.20 -13.02 -12.74
N GLU A 82 7.98 -12.46 -11.83
CA GLU A 82 8.57 -13.20 -10.72
C GLU A 82 7.57 -13.46 -9.60
N PHE A 83 6.42 -12.78 -9.62
CA PHE A 83 5.37 -12.90 -8.62
C PHE A 83 4.01 -13.09 -9.30
N PRO A 84 3.81 -14.24 -9.99
CA PRO A 84 2.63 -14.44 -10.84
C PRO A 84 1.33 -14.65 -10.06
N ARG A 85 1.41 -14.88 -8.75
CA ARG A 85 0.25 -15.15 -7.92
C ARG A 85 -0.14 -14.00 -6.99
N LEU A 86 0.33 -12.79 -7.27
CA LEU A 86 -0.16 -11.61 -6.56
C LEU A 86 -1.65 -11.41 -6.84
N PRO A 87 -2.39 -10.73 -5.94
CA PRO A 87 -3.83 -10.54 -6.12
C PRO A 87 -4.18 -9.99 -7.49
N LYS A 88 -5.32 -10.44 -8.05
CA LYS A 88 -5.74 -10.03 -9.39
C LYS A 88 -6.01 -8.53 -9.50
N ALA A 89 -6.49 -7.92 -8.43
CA ALA A 89 -6.75 -6.47 -8.40
C ALA A 89 -5.52 -5.67 -8.01
N SER A 90 -4.34 -6.06 -8.48
CA SER A 90 -3.08 -5.37 -8.20
C SER A 90 -2.82 -4.26 -9.21
N HIS A 91 -2.40 -3.11 -8.71
CA HIS A 91 -2.03 -1.94 -9.49
C HIS A 91 -0.62 -1.50 -9.10
N TYR A 92 0.12 -0.97 -10.06
CA TYR A 92 1.51 -0.60 -9.85
C TYR A 92 1.73 0.87 -10.20
N GLY A 93 2.50 1.57 -9.40
CA GLY A 93 2.77 2.98 -9.63
C GLY A 93 4.03 3.45 -8.93
N VAL A 94 4.29 4.75 -9.03
CA VAL A 94 5.45 5.40 -8.41
C VAL A 94 4.95 6.41 -7.39
N ASP A 95 5.55 6.40 -6.19
CA ASP A 95 5.29 7.40 -5.17
C ASP A 95 6.20 8.60 -5.42
N GLN A 96 5.73 9.50 -6.29
CA GLN A 96 6.50 10.65 -6.72
C GLN A 96 6.94 11.49 -5.51
N ASP A 97 8.27 11.69 -5.39
CA ASP A 97 8.89 12.46 -4.31
C ASP A 97 8.57 11.95 -2.90
N GLY A 98 8.09 10.72 -2.76
CA GLY A 98 7.73 10.15 -1.48
C GLY A 98 6.51 10.77 -0.84
N THR A 99 5.65 11.41 -1.63
CA THR A 99 4.48 12.15 -1.12
C THR A 99 3.54 11.26 -0.32
N ILE A 100 3.18 10.09 -0.85
CA ILE A 100 2.26 9.18 -0.17
C ILE A 100 2.88 8.64 1.11
N ARG A 101 4.14 8.27 1.07
CA ARG A 101 4.87 7.80 2.24
C ARG A 101 4.86 8.84 3.36
N GLN A 102 5.11 10.11 3.02
CA GLN A 102 5.10 11.19 4.00
C GLN A 102 3.70 11.41 4.59
N MET A 103 2.67 11.31 3.78
CA MET A 103 1.29 11.40 4.24
C MET A 103 0.98 10.33 5.28
N ILE A 104 1.41 9.09 5.02
CA ILE A 104 1.19 7.98 5.94
C ILE A 104 1.94 8.22 7.26
N TYR A 105 3.18 8.67 7.20
CA TYR A 105 3.97 8.93 8.41
C TYR A 105 3.32 10.02 9.26
N LYS A 106 2.83 11.11 8.65
CA LYS A 106 2.11 12.15 9.37
C LYS A 106 0.86 11.61 10.05
N ALA A 107 0.05 10.87 9.30
CA ALA A 107 -1.22 10.36 9.80
C ALA A 107 -1.05 9.35 10.93
N THR A 108 0.03 8.59 10.93
CA THR A 108 0.31 7.57 11.94
C THR A 108 1.31 8.04 12.99
N ASN A 109 1.63 9.34 12.98
CA ASN A 109 2.54 9.98 13.94
C ASN A 109 3.92 9.34 13.95
N ARG A 110 4.47 9.08 12.77
CA ARG A 110 5.80 8.52 12.56
C ARG A 110 6.69 9.56 11.87
N GLU A 111 7.94 9.64 12.26
CA GLU A 111 8.89 10.54 11.61
C GLU A 111 9.43 9.93 10.32
N ARG A 112 9.72 8.64 10.36
CA ARG A 112 10.20 7.85 9.23
C ARG A 112 10.07 6.37 9.55
N GLY A 113 10.17 5.55 8.53
CA GLY A 113 10.10 4.11 8.70
C GLY A 113 10.89 3.37 7.63
N SER A 114 10.81 2.06 7.68
CA SER A 114 11.51 1.17 6.75
C SER A 114 10.59 0.70 5.63
N LEU A 115 11.15 0.48 4.46
CA LEU A 115 10.44 -0.20 3.38
C LEU A 115 10.76 -1.70 3.46
N PRO A 116 9.87 -2.60 3.07
CA PRO A 116 8.53 -2.31 2.57
C PRO A 116 7.61 -1.82 3.67
N LEU A 117 6.66 -0.97 3.30
CA LEU A 117 5.64 -0.46 4.21
C LEU A 117 4.29 -0.93 3.69
N VAL A 118 3.56 -1.69 4.51
CA VAL A 118 2.24 -2.21 4.14
C VAL A 118 1.17 -1.53 4.98
N VAL A 119 0.16 -1.00 4.30
CA VAL A 119 -0.91 -0.23 4.92
C VAL A 119 -2.25 -0.70 4.39
N ILE A 120 -3.23 -0.83 5.27
CA ILE A 120 -4.63 -0.99 4.86
C ILE A 120 -5.36 0.29 5.26
N ALA A 121 -5.97 0.93 4.30
CA ALA A 121 -6.66 2.20 4.50
C ALA A 121 -7.89 2.28 3.61
N ASP A 122 -8.70 3.33 3.82
CA ASP A 122 -9.86 3.58 2.99
C ASP A 122 -9.80 4.96 2.33
N SER A 123 -10.78 5.23 1.45
CA SER A 123 -10.83 6.48 0.70
C SER A 123 -11.11 7.71 1.57
N PHE A 124 -11.44 7.51 2.84
CA PHE A 124 -11.65 8.59 3.80
C PHE A 124 -10.41 8.92 4.62
N GLY A 125 -9.28 8.30 4.30
CA GLY A 125 -8.01 8.56 4.98
C GLY A 125 -7.83 7.77 6.28
N ARG A 126 -8.68 6.79 6.54
CA ARG A 126 -8.60 5.98 7.75
C ARG A 126 -7.63 4.82 7.55
N VAL A 127 -6.56 4.80 8.34
CA VAL A 127 -5.58 3.72 8.34
C VAL A 127 -5.95 2.73 9.44
N VAL A 128 -6.15 1.47 9.06
CA VAL A 128 -6.57 0.42 10.00
C VAL A 128 -5.49 -0.63 10.25
N PHE A 129 -4.45 -0.64 9.44
CA PHE A 129 -3.32 -1.56 9.60
C PHE A 129 -2.08 -0.91 9.01
N ILE A 130 -0.95 -1.03 9.70
CA ILE A 130 0.34 -0.56 9.20
C ILE A 130 1.44 -1.49 9.71
N HIS A 131 2.36 -1.86 8.83
CA HIS A 131 3.50 -2.69 9.18
C HIS A 131 4.72 -2.26 8.38
N GLU A 132 5.86 -2.12 9.05
CA GLU A 132 7.14 -1.77 8.44
C GLU A 132 8.04 -2.99 8.35
N GLY A 133 8.73 -3.12 7.23
CA GLY A 133 9.64 -4.24 7.00
C GLY A 133 8.89 -5.55 6.75
N TYR A 134 9.58 -6.67 6.98
CA TYR A 134 8.98 -7.98 6.82
C TYR A 134 8.97 -8.73 8.14
N THR A 135 7.83 -9.33 8.45
CA THR A 135 7.68 -10.28 9.56
C THR A 135 7.05 -11.54 8.99
N ILE A 136 7.52 -12.70 9.42
CA ILE A 136 6.93 -13.98 9.03
C ILE A 136 5.45 -13.97 9.39
N GLY A 137 4.59 -14.31 8.42
CA GLY A 137 3.16 -14.36 8.62
C GLY A 137 2.43 -13.04 8.40
N ILE A 138 3.09 -12.04 7.78
CA ILE A 138 2.41 -10.76 7.50
C ILE A 138 1.17 -10.96 6.62
N GLY A 139 1.21 -11.91 5.68
CA GLY A 139 0.05 -12.24 4.86
C GLY A 139 -1.13 -12.72 5.71
N ASP A 140 -0.86 -13.54 6.71
CA ASP A 140 -1.88 -14.01 7.63
C ASP A 140 -2.45 -12.88 8.49
N GLN A 141 -1.61 -11.93 8.90
CA GLN A 141 -2.05 -10.76 9.65
C GLN A 141 -2.99 -9.89 8.81
N ILE A 142 -2.66 -9.70 7.53
CA ILE A 142 -3.51 -8.97 6.59
C ILE A 142 -4.85 -9.68 6.46
N VAL A 143 -4.84 -10.98 6.17
CA VAL A 143 -6.06 -11.78 6.03
C VAL A 143 -6.91 -11.72 7.30
N ALA A 144 -6.31 -11.79 8.48
CA ALA A 144 -7.02 -11.70 9.75
C ALA A 144 -7.70 -10.34 9.97
N THR A 145 -7.16 -9.28 9.34
CA THR A 145 -7.73 -7.94 9.43
C THR A 145 -8.94 -7.76 8.51
N LEU A 146 -8.96 -8.43 7.36
CA LEU A 146 -9.98 -8.22 6.32
C LEU A 146 -11.43 -8.41 6.76
N PRO A 147 -11.79 -9.47 7.53
CA PRO A 147 -13.18 -9.67 7.95
C PRO A 147 -13.71 -8.54 8.84
N LYS A 148 -12.84 -7.79 9.50
CA LYS A 148 -13.23 -6.67 10.37
C LYS A 148 -13.59 -5.42 9.59
N LEU A 149 -13.37 -5.43 8.27
CA LEU A 149 -13.57 -4.27 7.39
C LEU A 149 -14.89 -4.34 6.62
N GLU A 150 -15.66 -5.37 6.82
CA GLU A 150 -16.96 -5.56 6.15
C GLU A 150 -18.12 -5.15 7.07
#